data_83f4c29faf5944e96f9c19d99b06978e
#
_entry.id   83f4c29faf5944e96f9c19d99b06978e
#
_cell.length_a   1.000
_cell.length_b   1.000
_cell.length_c   1.000
_cell.angle_alpha   90.00
_cell.angle_beta   90.00
_cell.angle_gamma   90.00
#
_symmetry.space_group_name_H-M   'P 1'
#
loop_
_entity.id
_entity.type
_entity.pdbx_description
1 polymer ?
#
loop_
_entity_poly.entity_id
_entity_poly.type
_entity_poly.pdbx_seq_one_letter_code
_entity_poly.pdbx_strand_id
1 'polypeptide(L)'
;MCEKHNNKENCITYVDSGFRKVWINCTVNGESVYTHIDPTMTLLNFLRNELKLFGSKEGCGEGECGACTIIMNGAAVNSCIVLALEAMDANILTVEGLNKNGKLSILQREFISHDALQCGFCTPGMLMSARALLDRNPDPNESEIVEAIAGNFCRCTGYFPIIKAITSAAKLEREEMNNE
;
A
#
# COMPACT_ATOMS: atom_id res chain seq x y z
N MET A 1 -13.80 -25.57 -17.31
CA MET A 1 -13.62 -26.23 -16.00
C MET A 1 -12.14 -26.57 -15.91
N CYS A 2 -11.40 -25.87 -15.08
CA CYS A 2 -10.01 -26.17 -14.81
C CYS A 2 -10.02 -27.11 -13.58
N GLU A 3 -9.78 -28.40 -13.80
CA GLU A 3 -9.76 -29.39 -12.74
C GLU A 3 -8.54 -29.15 -11.84
N LYS A 4 -8.75 -29.35 -10.54
CA LYS A 4 -7.77 -29.28 -9.45
C LYS A 4 -6.60 -30.22 -9.75
N HIS A 5 -5.56 -29.70 -10.40
CA HIS A 5 -4.28 -30.39 -10.50
C HIS A 5 -3.16 -29.51 -9.99
N ASN A 6 -2.36 -30.10 -9.17
CA ASN A 6 -1.15 -29.63 -8.45
C ASN A 6 -0.02 -29.26 -9.43
N ASN A 7 -0.26 -28.34 -10.38
CA ASN A 7 0.79 -27.78 -11.24
C ASN A 7 0.55 -26.29 -11.42
N LYS A 8 1.57 -25.51 -11.01
CA LYS A 8 1.68 -24.05 -11.15
C LYS A 8 1.86 -23.64 -12.63
N GLU A 9 0.97 -24.07 -13.52
CA GLU A 9 0.96 -23.59 -14.90
C GLU A 9 -0.04 -22.47 -15.02
N ASN A 10 0.43 -21.29 -15.43
CA ASN A 10 -0.34 -20.09 -15.74
C ASN A 10 -1.48 -20.42 -16.69
N CYS A 11 -2.69 -20.67 -16.16
CA CYS A 11 -3.87 -20.90 -17.00
C CYS A 11 -4.27 -19.58 -17.66
N ILE A 12 -3.82 -19.37 -18.88
CA ILE A 12 -4.35 -18.31 -19.75
C ILE A 12 -5.71 -18.77 -20.23
N THR A 13 -6.79 -18.10 -19.81
CA THR A 13 -8.12 -18.32 -20.33
C THR A 13 -8.50 -17.27 -21.35
N TYR A 14 -9.03 -17.70 -22.51
CA TYR A 14 -9.64 -16.80 -23.48
C TYR A 14 -11.10 -16.57 -23.08
N VAL A 15 -11.51 -15.31 -22.98
CA VAL A 15 -12.92 -14.95 -22.78
C VAL A 15 -13.51 -14.50 -24.12
N ASP A 16 -14.80 -14.71 -24.35
CA ASP A 16 -15.54 -14.47 -25.60
C ASP A 16 -15.39 -13.08 -26.25
N SER A 17 -14.71 -12.14 -25.61
CA SER A 17 -14.44 -10.78 -26.11
C SER A 17 -13.09 -10.61 -26.83
N GLY A 18 -12.32 -11.69 -27.05
CA GLY A 18 -11.02 -11.65 -27.75
C GLY A 18 -9.85 -11.10 -26.90
N PHE A 19 -10.08 -10.68 -25.66
CA PHE A 19 -9.02 -10.24 -24.74
C PHE A 19 -8.52 -11.42 -23.91
N ARG A 20 -7.19 -11.56 -23.83
CA ARG A 20 -6.56 -12.55 -22.95
C ARG A 20 -6.70 -12.07 -21.51
N LYS A 21 -7.34 -12.87 -20.66
CA LYS A 21 -7.30 -12.68 -19.21
C LYS A 21 -6.41 -13.74 -18.58
N VAL A 22 -5.68 -13.36 -17.53
CA VAL A 22 -4.83 -14.27 -16.77
C VAL A 22 -5.30 -14.35 -15.33
N TRP A 23 -5.17 -15.52 -14.72
CA TRP A 23 -5.43 -15.68 -13.31
C TRP A 23 -4.34 -14.99 -12.49
N ILE A 24 -4.75 -14.29 -11.44
CA ILE A 24 -3.89 -13.80 -10.37
C ILE A 24 -4.36 -14.40 -9.05
N ASN A 25 -3.38 -14.78 -8.23
CA ASN A 25 -3.56 -15.17 -6.84
C ASN A 25 -2.63 -14.32 -5.99
N CYS A 26 -3.17 -13.57 -5.02
CA CYS A 26 -2.39 -12.78 -4.08
C CYS A 26 -3.15 -12.64 -2.77
N THR A 27 -2.48 -12.13 -1.73
CA THR A 27 -3.12 -11.75 -0.47
C THR A 27 -3.17 -10.24 -0.38
N VAL A 28 -4.35 -9.65 -0.15
CA VAL A 28 -4.53 -8.21 -0.01
C VAL A 28 -5.19 -7.92 1.33
N ASN A 29 -4.51 -7.15 2.18
CA ASN A 29 -4.96 -6.79 3.54
C ASN A 29 -5.32 -8.04 4.40
N GLY A 30 -4.60 -9.15 4.19
CA GLY A 30 -4.84 -10.41 4.88
C GLY A 30 -5.89 -11.32 4.25
N GLU A 31 -6.59 -10.88 3.21
CA GLU A 31 -7.58 -11.67 2.49
C GLU A 31 -7.02 -12.26 1.20
N SER A 32 -7.26 -13.55 0.96
CA SER A 32 -6.84 -14.20 -0.29
C SER A 32 -7.73 -13.76 -1.45
N VAL A 33 -7.11 -13.28 -2.52
CA VAL A 33 -7.76 -12.85 -3.76
C VAL A 33 -7.37 -13.79 -4.88
N TYR A 34 -8.37 -14.34 -5.56
CA TYR A 34 -8.20 -15.18 -6.74
C TYR A 34 -9.16 -14.73 -7.83
N THR A 35 -8.65 -14.11 -8.90
CA THR A 35 -9.49 -13.52 -9.95
C THR A 35 -8.75 -13.46 -11.30
N HIS A 36 -9.49 -13.09 -12.34
CA HIS A 36 -8.91 -12.84 -13.67
C HIS A 36 -8.67 -11.36 -13.88
N ILE A 37 -7.51 -11.02 -14.44
CA ILE A 37 -7.15 -9.66 -14.79
C ILE A 37 -6.70 -9.56 -16.25
N ASP A 38 -6.72 -8.34 -16.79
CA ASP A 38 -5.98 -8.00 -18.00
C ASP A 38 -4.47 -8.05 -17.68
N PRO A 39 -3.63 -8.74 -18.48
CA PRO A 39 -2.19 -8.84 -18.22
C PRO A 39 -1.45 -7.50 -18.27
N THR A 40 -2.04 -6.46 -18.88
CA THR A 40 -1.46 -5.11 -18.96
C THR A 40 -1.93 -4.20 -17.84
N MET A 41 -2.83 -4.68 -16.96
CA MET A 41 -3.38 -3.89 -15.86
C MET A 41 -2.30 -3.54 -14.84
N THR A 42 -2.24 -2.26 -14.42
CA THR A 42 -1.38 -1.85 -13.31
C THR A 42 -1.93 -2.36 -11.98
N LEU A 43 -1.06 -2.56 -11.00
CA LEU A 43 -1.45 -2.95 -9.65
C LEU A 43 -2.38 -1.91 -9.01
N LEU A 44 -2.16 -0.61 -9.28
CA LEU A 44 -3.05 0.46 -8.84
C LEU A 44 -4.48 0.26 -9.39
N ASN A 45 -4.60 0.00 -10.69
CA ASN A 45 -5.92 -0.22 -11.33
C ASN A 45 -6.58 -1.48 -10.80
N PHE A 46 -5.82 -2.55 -10.55
CA PHE A 46 -6.32 -3.76 -9.92
C PHE A 46 -6.92 -3.48 -8.54
N LEU A 47 -6.16 -2.82 -7.66
CA LEU A 47 -6.61 -2.48 -6.31
C LEU A 47 -7.87 -1.59 -6.34
N ARG A 48 -7.89 -0.57 -7.20
CA ARG A 48 -8.99 0.41 -7.25
C ARG A 48 -10.23 -0.09 -7.99
N ASN A 49 -10.02 -0.71 -9.17
CA ASN A 49 -11.13 -1.01 -10.07
C ASN A 49 -11.72 -2.40 -9.86
N GLU A 50 -10.88 -3.40 -9.51
CA GLU A 50 -11.35 -4.76 -9.24
C GLU A 50 -11.71 -4.94 -7.75
N LEU A 51 -10.80 -4.53 -6.84
CA LEU A 51 -10.99 -4.74 -5.40
C LEU A 51 -11.69 -3.57 -4.68
N LYS A 52 -11.95 -2.45 -5.36
CA LYS A 52 -12.61 -1.25 -4.80
C LYS A 52 -11.88 -0.63 -3.60
N LEU A 53 -10.56 -0.82 -3.53
CA LEU A 53 -9.69 -0.19 -2.54
C LEU A 53 -9.24 1.18 -3.05
N PHE A 54 -9.97 2.22 -2.68
CA PHE A 54 -9.80 3.58 -3.22
C PHE A 54 -8.80 4.44 -2.44
N GLY A 55 -8.22 3.94 -1.37
CA GLY A 55 -7.23 4.66 -0.55
C GLY A 55 -5.99 5.03 -1.35
N SER A 56 -5.39 4.10 -2.08
CA SER A 56 -4.30 4.42 -3.00
C SER A 56 -4.78 5.31 -4.14
N LYS A 57 -4.07 6.43 -4.39
CA LYS A 57 -4.50 7.47 -5.34
C LYS A 57 -3.64 7.46 -6.61
N GLU A 58 -4.25 7.72 -7.75
CA GLU A 58 -3.51 8.03 -8.96
C GLU A 58 -3.22 9.54 -9.01
N GLY A 59 -1.95 9.91 -8.92
CA GLY A 59 -1.51 11.30 -9.06
C GLY A 59 -0.79 11.52 -10.39
N CYS A 60 0.43 11.02 -10.54
CA CYS A 60 1.22 11.21 -11.78
C CYS A 60 1.07 10.06 -12.79
N GLY A 61 0.83 8.82 -12.34
CA GLY A 61 0.84 7.63 -13.20
C GLY A 61 2.24 7.17 -13.66
N GLU A 62 3.30 7.81 -13.17
CA GLU A 62 4.69 7.66 -13.65
C GLU A 62 5.67 7.25 -12.54
N GLY A 63 5.16 6.94 -11.32
CA GLY A 63 6.01 6.51 -10.20
C GLY A 63 6.67 7.63 -9.38
N GLU A 64 6.40 8.91 -9.69
CA GLU A 64 7.14 10.05 -9.11
C GLU A 64 6.51 10.60 -7.82
N CYS A 65 5.17 10.66 -7.73
CA CYS A 65 4.52 11.43 -6.67
C CYS A 65 4.21 10.65 -5.39
N GLY A 66 4.31 9.33 -5.39
CA GLY A 66 4.07 8.46 -4.25
C GLY A 66 2.62 8.37 -3.75
N ALA A 67 1.64 9.02 -4.40
CA ALA A 67 0.24 8.96 -3.95
C ALA A 67 -0.38 7.55 -4.04
N CYS A 68 0.20 6.69 -4.86
CA CYS A 68 -0.19 5.29 -5.07
C CYS A 68 0.63 4.29 -4.26
N THR A 69 1.48 4.73 -3.34
CA THR A 69 2.33 3.83 -2.54
C THR A 69 1.49 2.82 -1.76
N ILE A 70 1.89 1.57 -1.85
CA ILE A 70 1.39 0.42 -1.07
C ILE A 70 2.60 -0.35 -0.53
N ILE A 71 2.39 -1.32 0.35
CA ILE A 71 3.44 -2.26 0.75
C ILE A 71 3.19 -3.58 0.02
N MET A 72 4.19 -4.08 -0.69
CA MET A 72 4.19 -5.39 -1.33
C MET A 72 5.37 -6.20 -0.83
N ASN A 73 5.10 -7.34 -0.20
CA ASN A 73 6.11 -8.22 0.41
C ASN A 73 7.05 -7.47 1.39
N GLY A 74 6.51 -6.52 2.16
CA GLY A 74 7.25 -5.73 3.15
C GLY A 74 7.97 -4.49 2.59
N ALA A 75 7.96 -4.25 1.27
CA ALA A 75 8.57 -3.08 0.64
C ALA A 75 7.52 -2.07 0.15
N ALA A 76 7.78 -0.78 0.37
CA ALA A 76 6.97 0.29 -0.22
C ALA A 76 7.22 0.36 -1.74
N VAL A 77 6.14 0.31 -2.53
CA VAL A 77 6.19 0.36 -3.98
C VAL A 77 5.12 1.30 -4.56
N ASN A 78 5.43 1.95 -5.68
CA ASN A 78 4.49 2.79 -6.41
C ASN A 78 3.62 1.93 -7.34
N SER A 79 2.42 1.59 -6.92
CA SER A 79 1.53 0.64 -7.61
C SER A 79 1.10 1.05 -9.03
N CYS A 80 1.26 2.33 -9.41
CA CYS A 80 0.93 2.79 -10.76
C CYS A 80 1.91 2.32 -11.85
N ILE A 81 3.14 1.92 -11.48
CA ILE A 81 4.17 1.43 -12.42
C ILE A 81 4.49 -0.06 -12.25
N VAL A 82 3.79 -0.74 -11.35
CA VAL A 82 3.88 -2.19 -11.14
C VAL A 82 2.72 -2.85 -11.89
N LEU A 83 2.98 -3.90 -12.65
CA LEU A 83 1.91 -4.70 -13.27
C LEU A 83 1.22 -5.55 -12.20
N ALA A 84 -0.10 -5.70 -12.31
CA ALA A 84 -0.84 -6.55 -11.38
C ALA A 84 -0.35 -8.01 -11.41
N LEU A 85 0.19 -8.48 -12.53
CA LEU A 85 0.81 -9.80 -12.65
C LEU A 85 2.04 -10.00 -11.75
N GLU A 86 2.78 -8.94 -11.46
CA GLU A 86 3.95 -9.00 -10.57
C GLU A 86 3.56 -9.26 -9.11
N ALA A 87 2.27 -9.05 -8.79
CA ALA A 87 1.71 -9.36 -7.48
C ALA A 87 1.26 -10.83 -7.33
N MET A 88 1.59 -11.71 -8.28
CA MET A 88 1.33 -13.14 -8.14
C MET A 88 2.00 -13.70 -6.89
N ASP A 89 1.22 -14.40 -6.05
CA ASP A 89 1.63 -14.95 -4.75
C ASP A 89 2.17 -13.89 -3.75
N ALA A 90 2.00 -12.59 -4.03
CA ALA A 90 2.46 -11.52 -3.15
C ALA A 90 1.50 -11.26 -1.99
N ASN A 91 2.07 -10.71 -0.91
CA ASN A 91 1.31 -10.12 0.19
C ASN A 91 1.29 -8.60 0.04
N ILE A 92 0.11 -8.02 -0.10
CA ILE A 92 -0.12 -6.61 -0.34
C ILE A 92 -0.83 -6.01 0.86
N LEU A 93 -0.31 -4.89 1.35
CA LEU A 93 -0.97 -4.06 2.36
C LEU A 93 -1.24 -2.69 1.75
N THR A 94 -2.50 -2.26 1.84
CA THR A 94 -2.95 -0.90 1.46
C THR A 94 -3.32 -0.12 2.72
N VAL A 95 -3.60 1.18 2.57
CA VAL A 95 -3.98 2.03 3.70
C VAL A 95 -5.24 1.54 4.43
N GLU A 96 -6.14 0.88 3.73
CA GLU A 96 -7.34 0.27 4.31
C GLU A 96 -6.99 -0.86 5.30
N GLY A 97 -5.91 -1.59 5.03
CA GLY A 97 -5.44 -2.68 5.88
C GLY A 97 -4.67 -2.24 7.13
N LEU A 98 -4.39 -0.93 7.28
CA LEU A 98 -3.78 -0.40 8.52
C LEU A 98 -4.76 -0.41 9.69
N ASN A 99 -6.06 -0.42 9.42
CA ASN A 99 -7.09 -0.48 10.46
C ASN A 99 -7.21 -1.91 11.00
N LYS A 100 -7.26 -2.05 12.31
CA LYS A 100 -7.53 -3.32 12.98
C LYS A 100 -8.84 -3.24 13.73
N ASN A 101 -9.78 -4.14 13.44
CA ASN A 101 -11.09 -4.22 14.12
C ASN A 101 -11.86 -2.88 14.13
N GLY A 102 -11.81 -2.14 13.03
CA GLY A 102 -12.48 -0.84 12.90
C GLY A 102 -11.81 0.31 13.67
N LYS A 103 -10.64 0.09 14.25
CA LYS A 103 -9.87 1.12 14.96
C LYS A 103 -8.69 1.58 14.11
N LEU A 104 -8.45 2.88 14.10
CA LEU A 104 -7.28 3.46 13.47
C LEU A 104 -6.00 2.97 14.15
N SER A 105 -4.97 2.68 13.35
CA SER A 105 -3.63 2.39 13.87
C SER A 105 -3.05 3.59 14.62
N ILE A 106 -2.01 3.37 15.42
CA ILE A 106 -1.28 4.45 16.11
C ILE A 106 -0.83 5.50 15.09
N LEU A 107 -0.18 5.04 14.01
CA LEU A 107 0.31 5.93 12.95
C LEU A 107 -0.81 6.81 12.36
N GLN A 108 -1.99 6.26 12.08
CA GLN A 108 -3.13 7.03 11.57
C GLN A 108 -3.65 8.03 12.61
N ARG A 109 -3.70 7.67 13.89
CA ARG A 109 -4.10 8.58 14.98
C ARG A 109 -3.13 9.74 15.12
N GLU A 110 -1.81 9.46 15.03
CA GLU A 110 -0.79 10.49 15.14
C GLU A 110 -0.80 11.46 13.94
N PHE A 111 -1.15 10.99 12.75
CA PHE A 111 -1.38 11.89 11.61
C PHE A 111 -2.53 12.86 11.84
N ILE A 112 -3.57 12.44 12.56
CA ILE A 112 -4.69 13.31 12.93
C ILE A 112 -4.27 14.28 14.03
N SER A 113 -3.64 13.79 15.11
CA SER A 113 -3.29 14.59 16.28
C SER A 113 -2.23 15.66 16.03
N HIS A 114 -1.40 15.47 15.01
CA HIS A 114 -0.36 16.42 14.60
C HIS A 114 -0.75 17.29 13.40
N ASP A 115 -2.02 17.30 12.97
CA ASP A 115 -2.47 18.04 11.77
C ASP A 115 -1.64 17.70 10.51
N ALA A 116 -1.17 16.44 10.42
CA ALA A 116 -0.32 15.95 9.34
C ALA A 116 -1.09 15.72 8.02
N LEU A 117 -2.33 16.10 7.95
CA LEU A 117 -3.20 16.02 6.77
C LEU A 117 -4.01 17.31 6.61
N GLN A 118 -4.22 17.71 5.34
CA GLN A 118 -5.10 18.82 4.98
C GLN A 118 -6.09 18.36 3.90
N CYS A 119 -5.70 18.39 2.61
CA CYS A 119 -6.57 17.87 1.55
C CYS A 119 -6.72 16.32 1.56
N GLY A 120 -5.80 15.59 2.21
CA GLY A 120 -5.84 14.15 2.37
C GLY A 120 -5.36 13.34 1.17
N PHE A 121 -5.03 13.97 0.02
CA PHE A 121 -4.71 13.23 -1.20
C PHE A 121 -3.39 12.43 -1.09
N CYS A 122 -2.33 13.01 -0.50
CA CYS A 122 -1.06 12.32 -0.30
C CYS A 122 -1.05 11.39 0.93
N THR A 123 -2.00 11.55 1.84
CA THR A 123 -2.01 10.89 3.16
C THR A 123 -1.93 9.36 3.07
N PRO A 124 -2.67 8.66 2.20
CA PRO A 124 -2.54 7.22 2.07
C PRO A 124 -1.11 6.77 1.73
N GLY A 125 -0.50 7.40 0.72
CA GLY A 125 0.87 7.08 0.30
C GLY A 125 1.90 7.38 1.40
N MET A 126 1.78 8.51 2.08
CA MET A 126 2.63 8.88 3.23
C MET A 126 2.53 7.85 4.36
N LEU A 127 1.32 7.41 4.71
CA LEU A 127 1.09 6.38 5.72
C LEU A 127 1.74 5.05 5.35
N MET A 128 1.67 4.65 4.06
CA MET A 128 2.26 3.39 3.61
C MET A 128 3.79 3.46 3.62
N SER A 129 4.40 4.57 3.18
CA SER A 129 5.85 4.77 3.26
C SER A 129 6.34 4.80 4.71
N ALA A 130 5.63 5.51 5.59
CA ALA A 130 5.93 5.53 7.02
C ALA A 130 5.79 4.14 7.66
N ARG A 131 4.74 3.38 7.33
CA ARG A 131 4.53 2.03 7.85
C ARG A 131 5.66 1.09 7.42
N ALA A 132 6.07 1.11 6.15
CA ALA A 132 7.20 0.33 5.67
C ALA A 132 8.52 0.68 6.38
N LEU A 133 8.72 1.95 6.73
CA LEU A 133 9.86 2.37 7.56
C LEU A 133 9.77 1.76 8.96
N LEU A 134 8.63 1.97 9.66
CA LEU A 134 8.46 1.54 11.05
C LEU A 134 8.49 0.01 11.21
N ASP A 135 8.03 -0.74 10.21
CA ASP A 135 8.13 -2.20 10.19
C ASP A 135 9.59 -2.69 10.10
N ARG A 136 10.45 -1.92 9.42
CA ARG A 136 11.88 -2.23 9.26
C ARG A 136 12.76 -1.67 10.37
N ASN A 137 12.46 -0.45 10.81
CA ASN A 137 13.16 0.28 11.86
C ASN A 137 12.15 0.92 12.82
N PRO A 138 11.89 0.30 13.99
CA PRO A 138 10.93 0.84 14.96
C PRO A 138 11.37 2.12 15.66
N ASP A 139 12.66 2.50 15.57
CA ASP A 139 13.22 3.70 16.19
C ASP A 139 13.98 4.57 15.17
N PRO A 140 13.28 5.09 14.14
CA PRO A 140 13.93 5.88 13.11
C PRO A 140 14.30 7.26 13.64
N ASN A 141 15.48 7.74 13.26
CA ASN A 141 15.83 9.15 13.42
C ASN A 141 15.12 10.01 12.36
N GLU A 142 15.17 11.34 12.54
CA GLU A 142 14.48 12.28 11.64
C GLU A 142 14.96 12.17 10.18
N SER A 143 16.27 11.97 9.97
CA SER A 143 16.82 11.81 8.60
C SER A 143 16.27 10.57 7.90
N GLU A 144 16.13 9.45 8.61
CA GLU A 144 15.54 8.21 8.07
C GLU A 144 14.04 8.38 7.74
N ILE A 145 13.32 9.16 8.56
CA ILE A 145 11.92 9.51 8.29
C ILE A 145 11.83 10.35 7.01
N VAL A 146 12.65 11.41 6.90
CA VAL A 146 12.69 12.28 5.73
C VAL A 146 13.00 11.48 4.46
N GLU A 147 14.01 10.60 4.52
CA GLU A 147 14.37 9.72 3.41
C GLU A 147 13.22 8.78 3.00
N ALA A 148 12.56 8.16 3.98
CA ALA A 148 11.47 7.23 3.72
C ALA A 148 10.26 7.85 3.01
N ILE A 149 9.98 9.14 3.28
CA ILE A 149 8.87 9.87 2.67
C ILE A 149 9.30 10.77 1.49
N ALA A 150 10.57 10.80 1.12
CA ALA A 150 11.10 11.68 0.06
C ALA A 150 10.43 11.46 -1.30
N GLY A 151 9.96 10.23 -1.58
CA GLY A 151 9.21 9.88 -2.77
C GLY A 151 7.70 10.23 -2.73
N ASN A 152 7.21 10.85 -1.64
CA ASN A 152 5.80 11.18 -1.48
C ASN A 152 5.59 12.70 -1.49
N PHE A 153 4.93 13.24 -2.51
CA PHE A 153 4.73 14.69 -2.63
C PHE A 153 3.53 15.17 -1.85
N CYS A 154 3.76 16.14 -0.97
CA CYS A 154 2.71 16.88 -0.28
C CYS A 154 2.83 18.37 -0.57
N ARG A 155 1.78 18.99 -1.13
CA ARG A 155 1.75 20.43 -1.43
C ARG A 155 1.21 21.28 -0.27
N CYS A 156 0.56 20.65 0.70
CA CYS A 156 -0.23 21.36 1.69
C CYS A 156 0.48 21.58 3.02
N THR A 157 1.13 20.53 3.58
CA THR A 157 1.57 20.50 4.99
C THR A 157 2.98 21.06 5.21
N GLY A 158 3.82 21.15 4.17
CA GLY A 158 5.23 21.49 4.31
C GLY A 158 6.06 20.40 5.02
N TYR A 159 5.54 19.16 5.12
CA TYR A 159 6.14 17.94 5.67
C TYR A 159 6.40 17.93 7.19
N PHE A 160 6.62 19.06 7.82
CA PHE A 160 6.97 19.12 9.24
C PHE A 160 5.96 18.43 10.18
N PRO A 161 4.63 18.64 10.04
CA PRO A 161 3.66 17.89 10.81
C PRO A 161 3.69 16.37 10.54
N ILE A 162 3.98 15.96 9.29
CA ILE A 162 4.09 14.55 8.90
C ILE A 162 5.28 13.90 9.62
N ILE A 163 6.45 14.53 9.60
CA ILE A 163 7.65 14.04 10.29
C ILE A 163 7.38 13.89 11.78
N LYS A 164 6.75 14.89 12.41
CA LYS A 164 6.34 14.82 13.82
C LYS A 164 5.40 13.68 14.13
N ALA A 165 4.40 13.49 13.28
CA ALA A 165 3.42 12.40 13.43
C ALA A 165 4.09 11.02 13.36
N ILE A 166 5.03 10.82 12.43
CA ILE A 166 5.77 9.56 12.29
C ILE A 166 6.68 9.33 13.51
N THR A 167 7.40 10.36 13.96
CA THR A 167 8.25 10.29 15.16
C THR A 167 7.43 9.93 16.41
N SER A 168 6.26 10.56 16.59
CA SER A 168 5.36 10.27 17.71
C SER A 168 4.81 8.85 17.64
N ALA A 169 4.40 8.40 16.45
CA ALA A 169 3.91 7.05 16.24
C ALA A 169 4.98 6.00 16.56
N ALA A 170 6.22 6.20 16.11
CA ALA A 170 7.34 5.31 16.41
C ALA A 170 7.55 5.14 17.91
N LYS A 171 7.48 6.25 18.66
CA LYS A 171 7.61 6.23 20.12
C LYS A 171 6.47 5.44 20.77
N LEU A 172 5.24 5.73 20.42
CA LEU A 172 4.06 5.09 21.01
C LEU A 172 3.98 3.58 20.69
N GLU A 173 4.31 3.18 19.46
CA GLU A 173 4.34 1.76 19.08
C GLU A 173 5.38 0.98 19.89
N ARG A 174 6.55 1.56 20.17
CA ARG A 174 7.57 0.95 21.05
C ARG A 174 7.12 0.85 22.51
N GLU A 175 6.44 1.88 23.01
CA GLU A 175 5.89 1.86 24.37
C GLU A 175 4.82 0.77 24.52
N GLU A 176 3.96 0.57 23.53
CA GLU A 176 2.99 -0.55 23.54
C GLU A 176 3.68 -1.91 23.53
N MET A 177 4.70 -2.12 22.66
CA MET A 177 5.45 -3.38 22.60
C MET A 177 6.19 -3.73 23.90
N ASN A 178 6.64 -2.73 24.66
CA ASN A 178 7.33 -2.96 25.93
C ASN A 178 6.40 -3.24 27.10
N ASN A 179 5.08 -3.03 26.94
CA ASN A 179 4.07 -3.22 27.96
C ASN A 179 3.25 -4.53 27.78
N GLU A 180 3.49 -5.27 26.68
CA GLU A 180 2.96 -6.62 26.43
C GLU A 180 3.91 -7.72 26.91
#